data_68abebd2613a46dc8b5b4d8239eb94e5
#
_entry.id   68abebd2613a46dc8b5b4d8239eb94e5
#
_cell.length_a   1.000
_cell.length_b   1.000
_cell.length_c   1.000
_cell.angle_alpha   90.00
_cell.angle_beta   90.00
_cell.angle_gamma   90.00
#
_symmetry.space_group_name_H-M   'P 1'
#
loop_
_entity.id
_entity.type
_entity.pdbx_description
1 polymer ?
#
loop_
_entity_poly.entity_id
_entity_poly.type
_entity_poly.pdbx_seq_one_letter_code
_entity_poly.pdbx_strand_id
1 'polypeptide(L)'
;MRLSRRDFLRLGMATAGMAAVPVNPAFLLAADSPAPVTGVSSHTGRKLQAVPSACWQCVCRSSIVGFVENGRLVKVDGNPNSQRTRGRICAKGQAAPNFLYDPDRILYPMRRVGPRGSGKWKRISWDEALDEIAGRLKKLRDEGHPERFMFHYGRMKASSSKIIKSYFLPAYGTKTIGNHTAICEGGKWTAQELTWGKHYDVNDVERSKYIVVMGSNPLEAHTSHEVIAQRIVEARANGAGMVTFDVRLSNTAAVSDKWYPVRPGTDGAVALAMAHVVMANELYDKKFINKWTNVTVQELKDHLARYTPEWAEGISGVPASEIRAVARAYATKKPSTIISYRGVVAHYNGVENERIIQMLEAIAGNIDVPGGRTRAVGPKWKNSYKKPKGKVKKLKILDGKEIAYPTHHVSHQVFKMIKDGSNGRPEVYMWYCYQPVYVNGEVQENIDVLKDEKLIPFTMAVDVAMSESSALADIILPDATYLERWDWEDMVSYD
;
A
#
# COMPACT_ATOMS: atom_id res chain seq x y z
N MET A 1 12.24 -1.67 37.61
CA MET A 1 10.80 -1.91 37.80
C MET A 1 10.48 -3.23 37.10
N ARG A 2 10.25 -4.32 37.85
CA ARG A 2 9.93 -5.64 37.27
C ARG A 2 8.43 -5.65 36.95
N LEU A 3 8.10 -5.58 35.66
CA LEU A 3 6.73 -5.78 35.19
C LEU A 3 6.39 -7.27 35.28
N SER A 4 5.33 -7.61 36.00
CA SER A 4 4.82 -8.98 36.05
C SER A 4 4.11 -9.34 34.71
N ARG A 5 3.92 -10.65 34.45
CA ARG A 5 3.10 -11.14 33.32
C ARG A 5 1.72 -10.46 33.27
N ARG A 6 1.14 -10.26 34.45
CA ARG A 6 -0.17 -9.61 34.62
C ARG A 6 -0.14 -8.12 34.23
N ASP A 7 0.99 -7.45 34.48
CA ASP A 7 1.17 -6.03 34.16
C ASP A 7 1.42 -5.84 32.65
N PHE A 8 2.08 -6.79 31.97
CA PHE A 8 2.25 -6.81 30.53
C PHE A 8 0.91 -7.06 29.80
N LEU A 9 0.12 -8.02 30.31
CA LEU A 9 -1.23 -8.27 29.78
C LEU A 9 -2.19 -7.12 30.14
N ARG A 10 -2.04 -6.49 31.30
CA ARG A 10 -2.80 -5.29 31.66
C ARG A 10 -2.38 -4.07 30.84
N LEU A 11 -1.12 -3.93 30.44
CA LEU A 11 -0.70 -2.92 29.47
C LEU A 11 -1.26 -3.19 28.07
N GLY A 12 -1.29 -4.45 27.65
CA GLY A 12 -1.93 -4.90 26.40
C GLY A 12 -3.46 -4.75 26.45
N MET A 13 -4.09 -5.08 27.59
CA MET A 13 -5.52 -4.88 27.81
C MET A 13 -5.88 -3.45 28.20
N ALA A 14 -4.98 -2.65 28.79
CA ALA A 14 -5.21 -1.23 29.00
C ALA A 14 -5.19 -0.45 27.69
N THR A 15 -4.50 -0.93 26.65
CA THR A 15 -4.67 -0.42 25.28
C THR A 15 -5.98 -0.88 24.62
N ALA A 16 -6.51 -2.05 25.01
CA ALA A 16 -7.88 -2.47 24.70
C ALA A 16 -8.92 -1.88 25.68
N GLY A 17 -8.51 -1.57 26.90
CA GLY A 17 -9.32 -1.02 28.01
C GLY A 17 -9.29 0.49 28.17
N MET A 18 -8.75 1.24 27.21
CA MET A 18 -9.00 2.69 27.08
C MET A 18 -10.41 3.02 26.59
N ALA A 19 -11.27 2.04 26.53
CA ALA A 19 -12.71 2.23 26.64
C ALA A 19 -13.19 2.66 28.05
N ALA A 20 -12.30 2.71 29.03
CA ALA A 20 -12.65 3.10 30.43
C ALA A 20 -12.20 4.51 30.83
N VAL A 21 -11.80 5.36 29.90
CA VAL A 21 -12.09 6.79 30.09
C VAL A 21 -13.58 6.90 29.84
N PRO A 22 -14.40 7.44 30.76
CA PRO A 22 -15.81 7.70 30.48
C PRO A 22 -15.87 8.77 29.40
N VAL A 23 -15.72 8.38 28.17
CA VAL A 23 -16.16 9.16 27.04
C VAL A 23 -17.67 9.13 27.17
N ASN A 24 -18.22 10.23 27.66
CA ASN A 24 -19.66 10.39 27.76
C ASN A 24 -20.24 9.91 26.41
N PRO A 25 -21.05 8.83 26.38
CA PRO A 25 -21.63 8.35 25.12
C PRO A 25 -22.38 9.46 24.37
N ALA A 26 -22.87 10.47 25.09
CA ALA A 26 -23.46 11.67 24.51
C ALA A 26 -22.47 12.49 23.67
N PHE A 27 -21.16 12.42 23.90
CA PHE A 27 -20.18 13.16 23.09
C PHE A 27 -19.88 12.48 21.74
N LEU A 28 -20.12 11.18 21.64
CA LEU A 28 -20.08 10.44 20.36
C LEU A 28 -21.43 10.54 19.60
N LEU A 29 -22.49 10.99 20.29
CA LEU A 29 -23.83 11.17 19.73
C LEU A 29 -24.18 12.62 19.42
N ALA A 30 -23.36 13.61 19.84
CA ALA A 30 -23.64 15.04 19.74
C ALA A 30 -22.94 15.79 18.60
N ALA A 31 -22.17 15.12 17.75
CA ALA A 31 -21.94 15.61 16.41
C ALA A 31 -23.20 15.26 15.62
N ASP A 32 -23.82 16.20 14.91
CA ASP A 32 -24.97 15.96 14.02
C ASP A 32 -24.78 14.63 13.29
N SER A 33 -25.25 13.57 13.91
CA SER A 33 -25.16 12.23 13.33
C SER A 33 -26.12 12.25 12.16
N PRO A 34 -25.66 12.06 10.92
CA PRO A 34 -26.57 11.80 9.83
C PRO A 34 -27.49 10.67 10.31
N ALA A 35 -28.77 10.81 10.02
CA ALA A 35 -29.81 9.91 10.47
C ALA A 35 -29.31 8.47 10.42
N PRO A 36 -29.52 7.65 11.47
CA PRO A 36 -29.03 6.29 11.48
C PRO A 36 -29.46 5.64 10.16
N VAL A 37 -28.53 5.01 9.45
CA VAL A 37 -28.85 4.22 8.27
C VAL A 37 -29.69 3.05 8.77
N THR A 38 -30.95 3.27 9.06
CA THR A 38 -31.95 2.25 9.34
C THR A 38 -32.31 1.64 8.01
N GLY A 39 -31.36 0.85 7.46
CA GLY A 39 -31.60 0.09 6.25
C GLY A 39 -32.45 -1.11 6.57
N VAL A 40 -33.76 -0.95 6.52
CA VAL A 40 -34.62 -2.08 6.23
C VAL A 40 -34.28 -2.49 4.79
N SER A 41 -33.70 -3.67 4.61
CA SER A 41 -33.62 -4.27 3.28
C SER A 41 -35.05 -4.40 2.78
N SER A 42 -35.45 -3.54 1.85
CA SER A 42 -36.80 -3.47 1.32
C SER A 42 -37.27 -4.74 0.60
N HIS A 43 -36.38 -5.71 0.42
CA HIS A 43 -36.66 -6.94 -0.31
C HIS A 43 -36.91 -8.19 0.54
N THR A 44 -36.66 -8.18 1.84
CA THR A 44 -36.76 -9.41 2.65
C THR A 44 -37.57 -9.25 3.94
N GLY A 45 -38.04 -8.07 4.29
CA GLY A 45 -38.75 -7.83 5.57
C GLY A 45 -37.92 -8.10 6.84
N ARG A 46 -36.61 -8.36 6.71
CA ARG A 46 -35.73 -8.68 7.82
C ARG A 46 -35.34 -7.41 8.59
N LYS A 47 -35.39 -7.49 9.91
CA LYS A 47 -34.90 -6.42 10.81
C LYS A 47 -33.41 -6.54 10.98
N LEU A 48 -32.63 -5.75 10.23
CA LEU A 48 -31.18 -5.74 10.28
C LEU A 48 -30.66 -4.54 11.07
N GLN A 49 -29.67 -4.76 11.91
CA GLN A 49 -28.92 -3.69 12.56
C GLN A 49 -27.82 -3.20 11.60
N ALA A 50 -27.82 -1.92 11.26
CA ALA A 50 -26.78 -1.31 10.45
C ALA A 50 -25.63 -0.80 11.34
N VAL A 51 -24.40 -1.24 11.05
CA VAL A 51 -23.18 -0.87 11.79
C VAL A 51 -22.17 -0.26 10.83
N PRO A 52 -21.90 1.06 10.93
CA PRO A 52 -20.84 1.69 10.12
C PRO A 52 -19.46 1.14 10.48
N SER A 53 -18.62 0.92 9.47
CA SER A 53 -17.26 0.42 9.63
C SER A 53 -16.38 0.83 8.45
N ALA A 54 -15.13 0.34 8.42
CA ALA A 54 -14.20 0.51 7.31
C ALA A 54 -13.70 -0.85 6.80
N CYS A 55 -13.64 -1.01 5.49
CA CYS A 55 -13.14 -2.21 4.85
C CYS A 55 -11.61 -2.27 4.88
N TRP A 56 -11.05 -3.42 5.27
CA TRP A 56 -9.61 -3.68 5.29
C TRP A 56 -9.17 -4.81 4.36
N GLN A 57 -9.97 -5.18 3.37
CA GLN A 57 -9.56 -6.18 2.38
C GLN A 57 -8.36 -5.70 1.52
N CYS A 58 -8.20 -4.39 1.41
CA CYS A 58 -7.08 -3.79 0.71
C CYS A 58 -6.81 -2.36 1.19
N VAL A 59 -5.88 -1.67 0.53
CA VAL A 59 -5.50 -0.28 0.83
C VAL A 59 -6.60 0.75 0.54
N CYS A 60 -7.67 0.39 -0.19
CA CYS A 60 -8.74 1.32 -0.53
C CYS A 60 -9.51 1.83 0.69
N ARG A 61 -9.59 1.04 1.77
CA ARG A 61 -10.22 1.45 3.04
C ARG A 61 -11.61 2.06 2.86
N SER A 62 -12.43 1.40 2.06
CA SER A 62 -13.78 1.89 1.75
C SER A 62 -14.62 2.00 3.01
N SER A 63 -15.36 3.10 3.17
CA SER A 63 -16.36 3.21 4.21
C SER A 63 -17.52 2.27 3.91
N ILE A 64 -17.86 1.43 4.86
CA ILE A 64 -18.86 0.36 4.72
C ILE A 64 -19.93 0.42 5.79
N VAL A 65 -21.02 -0.27 5.54
CA VAL A 65 -22.06 -0.60 6.53
C VAL A 65 -22.18 -2.12 6.59
N GLY A 66 -21.93 -2.68 7.76
CA GLY A 66 -22.24 -4.07 8.06
C GLY A 66 -23.70 -4.21 8.51
N PHE A 67 -24.41 -5.20 7.98
CA PHE A 67 -25.77 -5.52 8.37
C PHE A 67 -25.76 -6.78 9.23
N VAL A 68 -26.22 -6.65 10.46
CA VAL A 68 -26.19 -7.69 11.49
C VAL A 68 -27.61 -8.16 11.79
N GLU A 69 -27.81 -9.47 11.79
CA GLU A 69 -29.03 -10.15 12.17
C GLU A 69 -28.74 -11.14 13.31
N ASN A 70 -29.38 -10.97 14.45
CA ASN A 70 -29.20 -11.84 15.63
C ASN A 70 -27.71 -12.02 16.03
N GLY A 71 -26.93 -10.93 16.00
CA GLY A 71 -25.50 -10.95 16.34
C GLY A 71 -24.58 -11.48 15.23
N ARG A 72 -25.12 -11.86 14.08
CA ARG A 72 -24.36 -12.38 12.94
C ARG A 72 -24.31 -11.36 11.79
N LEU A 73 -23.13 -11.06 11.28
CA LEU A 73 -22.98 -10.25 10.07
C LEU A 73 -23.48 -11.02 8.86
N VAL A 74 -24.49 -10.50 8.16
CA VAL A 74 -25.12 -11.19 7.02
C VAL A 74 -24.85 -10.51 5.68
N LYS A 75 -24.51 -9.22 5.69
CA LYS A 75 -24.20 -8.44 4.49
C LYS A 75 -23.25 -7.31 4.82
N VAL A 76 -22.43 -6.91 3.85
CA VAL A 76 -21.66 -5.66 3.87
C VAL A 76 -21.96 -4.88 2.62
N ASP A 77 -22.15 -3.56 2.75
CA ASP A 77 -22.39 -2.66 1.64
C ASP A 77 -21.60 -1.36 1.79
N GLY A 78 -21.53 -0.54 0.74
CA GLY A 78 -20.92 0.77 0.81
C GLY A 78 -21.69 1.72 1.72
N ASN A 79 -21.01 2.58 2.47
CA ASN A 79 -21.65 3.59 3.30
C ASN A 79 -22.15 4.75 2.42
N PRO A 80 -23.49 4.98 2.32
CA PRO A 80 -24.03 6.04 1.48
C PRO A 80 -23.65 7.44 1.95
N ASN A 81 -23.28 7.59 3.23
CA ASN A 81 -22.85 8.88 3.80
C ASN A 81 -21.36 9.17 3.54
N SER A 82 -20.61 8.25 2.94
CA SER A 82 -19.22 8.48 2.58
C SER A 82 -19.10 9.37 1.35
N GLN A 83 -18.56 10.56 1.52
CA GLN A 83 -18.25 11.45 0.39
C GLN A 83 -17.16 10.85 -0.51
N ARG A 84 -16.24 10.09 0.07
CA ARG A 84 -15.12 9.47 -0.64
C ARG A 84 -15.57 8.35 -1.58
N THR A 85 -16.34 7.38 -1.09
CA THR A 85 -16.78 6.21 -1.86
C THR A 85 -18.19 6.34 -2.41
N ARG A 86 -18.94 7.37 -1.99
CA ARG A 86 -20.31 7.69 -2.46
C ARG A 86 -21.24 6.46 -2.45
N GLY A 87 -21.18 5.70 -1.36
CA GLY A 87 -22.01 4.49 -1.18
C GLY A 87 -21.52 3.27 -1.96
N ARG A 88 -20.32 3.27 -2.53
CA ARG A 88 -19.82 2.15 -3.33
C ARG A 88 -18.82 1.30 -2.57
N ILE A 89 -18.77 0.03 -2.96
CA ILE A 89 -17.83 -0.97 -2.46
C ILE A 89 -17.55 -1.99 -3.57
N CYS A 90 -16.33 -2.49 -3.64
CA CYS A 90 -15.98 -3.53 -4.60
C CYS A 90 -16.41 -4.95 -4.13
N ALA A 91 -16.38 -5.92 -5.04
CA ALA A 91 -16.72 -7.30 -4.75
C ALA A 91 -15.93 -7.92 -3.58
N LYS A 92 -14.64 -7.57 -3.41
CA LYS A 92 -13.84 -8.04 -2.28
C LYS A 92 -14.41 -7.58 -0.93
N GLY A 93 -14.86 -6.34 -0.85
CA GLY A 93 -15.50 -5.81 0.36
C GLY A 93 -16.84 -6.46 0.64
N GLN A 94 -17.64 -6.72 -0.41
CA GLN A 94 -18.92 -7.43 -0.28
C GLN A 94 -18.74 -8.88 0.17
N ALA A 95 -17.63 -9.53 -0.21
CA ALA A 95 -17.28 -10.89 0.22
C ALA A 95 -16.79 -10.99 1.68
N ALA A 96 -16.74 -9.89 2.42
CA ALA A 96 -16.23 -9.86 3.80
C ALA A 96 -16.93 -10.85 4.77
N PRO A 97 -18.24 -11.13 4.69
CA PRO A 97 -18.85 -12.18 5.50
C PRO A 97 -18.24 -13.57 5.26
N ASN A 98 -17.88 -13.91 4.02
CA ASN A 98 -17.24 -15.19 3.71
C ASN A 98 -15.85 -15.28 4.37
N PHE A 99 -15.09 -14.19 4.34
CA PHE A 99 -13.80 -14.11 5.02
C PHE A 99 -13.94 -14.19 6.55
N LEU A 100 -14.97 -13.55 7.11
CA LEU A 100 -15.23 -13.56 8.56
C LEU A 100 -15.57 -14.97 9.07
N TYR A 101 -16.38 -15.70 8.32
CA TYR A 101 -16.90 -17.02 8.71
C TYR A 101 -16.24 -18.19 7.96
N ASP A 102 -15.05 -17.95 7.39
CA ASP A 102 -14.27 -18.98 6.74
C ASP A 102 -13.96 -20.12 7.75
N PRO A 103 -14.33 -21.39 7.46
CA PRO A 103 -14.06 -22.50 8.35
C PRO A 103 -12.57 -22.81 8.52
N ASP A 104 -11.74 -22.40 7.57
CA ASP A 104 -10.29 -22.64 7.57
C ASP A 104 -9.51 -21.55 8.31
N ARG A 105 -10.19 -20.65 9.02
CA ARG A 105 -9.54 -19.63 9.84
C ARG A 105 -8.77 -20.25 10.99
N ILE A 106 -7.59 -19.66 11.26
CA ILE A 106 -6.82 -19.96 12.45
C ILE A 106 -7.51 -19.32 13.66
N LEU A 107 -8.01 -20.14 14.58
CA LEU A 107 -8.75 -19.68 15.77
C LEU A 107 -7.93 -19.78 17.06
N TYR A 108 -6.83 -20.53 17.06
CA TYR A 108 -6.01 -20.81 18.24
C TYR A 108 -4.53 -20.76 17.88
N PRO A 109 -3.65 -20.41 18.83
CA PRO A 109 -2.23 -20.54 18.62
C PRO A 109 -1.84 -21.97 18.28
N MET A 110 -0.96 -22.11 17.30
CA MET A 110 -0.47 -23.42 16.84
C MET A 110 1.05 -23.46 16.80
N ARG A 111 1.60 -24.59 17.24
CA ARG A 111 3.02 -24.91 17.14
C ARG A 111 3.23 -26.02 16.13
N ARG A 112 4.23 -25.90 15.27
CA ARG A 112 4.60 -26.98 14.35
C ARG A 112 5.08 -28.23 15.09
N VAL A 113 4.86 -29.35 14.48
CA VAL A 113 5.39 -30.66 14.90
C VAL A 113 6.25 -31.22 13.76
N GLY A 114 7.54 -31.46 14.03
CA GLY A 114 8.49 -31.89 13.00
C GLY A 114 9.12 -30.72 12.22
N PRO A 115 9.72 -30.97 11.05
CA PRO A 115 10.39 -29.94 10.25
C PRO A 115 9.45 -28.85 9.76
N ARG A 116 9.97 -27.65 9.51
CA ARG A 116 9.21 -26.55 8.90
C ARG A 116 8.65 -26.96 7.54
N GLY A 117 7.36 -26.68 7.32
CA GLY A 117 6.65 -27.07 6.10
C GLY A 117 6.16 -28.53 6.09
N SER A 118 6.24 -29.27 7.21
CA SER A 118 5.69 -30.63 7.32
C SER A 118 4.16 -30.69 7.29
N GLY A 119 3.48 -29.55 7.45
CA GLY A 119 2.02 -29.46 7.54
C GLY A 119 1.44 -30.01 8.85
N LYS A 120 2.28 -30.39 9.82
CA LYS A 120 1.85 -30.96 11.10
C LYS A 120 1.85 -29.91 12.19
N TRP A 121 0.69 -29.69 12.81
CA TRP A 121 0.47 -28.67 13.81
C TRP A 121 -0.15 -29.24 15.07
N LYS A 122 0.22 -28.66 16.22
CA LYS A 122 -0.40 -28.88 17.53
C LYS A 122 -0.96 -27.57 18.02
N ARG A 123 -2.24 -27.55 18.41
CA ARG A 123 -2.82 -26.43 19.16
C ARG A 123 -2.12 -26.30 20.51
N ILE A 124 -1.77 -25.07 20.88
CA ILE A 124 -1.21 -24.69 22.16
C ILE A 124 -2.05 -23.58 22.81
N SER A 125 -1.86 -23.35 24.10
CA SER A 125 -2.51 -22.23 24.77
C SER A 125 -1.84 -20.90 24.41
N TRP A 126 -2.54 -19.79 24.68
CA TRP A 126 -1.96 -18.47 24.54
C TRP A 126 -0.77 -18.26 25.49
N ASP A 127 -0.86 -18.79 26.73
CA ASP A 127 0.24 -18.69 27.70
C ASP A 127 1.49 -19.42 27.19
N GLU A 128 1.33 -20.66 26.71
CA GLU A 128 2.45 -21.42 26.10
C GLU A 128 3.09 -20.67 24.92
N ALA A 129 2.28 -20.11 24.03
CA ALA A 129 2.78 -19.39 22.88
C ALA A 129 3.51 -18.10 23.28
N LEU A 130 2.90 -17.30 24.15
CA LEU A 130 3.44 -16.03 24.59
C LEU A 130 4.68 -16.19 25.49
N ASP A 131 4.73 -17.21 26.33
CA ASP A 131 5.89 -17.50 27.17
C ASP A 131 7.10 -17.89 26.33
N GLU A 132 6.92 -18.73 25.31
CA GLU A 132 8.02 -19.07 24.41
C GLU A 132 8.52 -17.85 23.64
N ILE A 133 7.62 -17.10 23.03
CA ILE A 133 7.97 -15.90 22.26
C ILE A 133 8.66 -14.87 23.16
N ALA A 134 8.07 -14.56 24.29
CA ALA A 134 8.63 -13.59 25.24
C ALA A 134 9.98 -14.05 25.80
N GLY A 135 10.15 -15.35 26.07
CA GLY A 135 11.41 -15.92 26.54
C GLY A 135 12.53 -15.71 25.53
N ARG A 136 12.28 -15.98 24.24
CA ARG A 136 13.25 -15.78 23.15
C ARG A 136 13.59 -14.31 22.97
N LEU A 137 12.58 -13.44 22.93
CA LEU A 137 12.79 -11.98 22.82
C LEU A 137 13.54 -11.43 24.01
N LYS A 138 13.21 -11.88 25.23
CA LYS A 138 13.91 -11.48 26.45
C LYS A 138 15.37 -11.90 26.42
N LYS A 139 15.67 -13.13 25.99
CA LYS A 139 17.04 -13.62 25.84
C LYS A 139 17.88 -12.70 24.95
N LEU A 140 17.41 -12.40 23.73
CA LEU A 140 18.11 -11.50 22.81
C LEU A 140 18.37 -10.11 23.41
N ARG A 141 17.41 -9.59 24.16
CA ARG A 141 17.54 -8.28 24.81
C ARG A 141 18.55 -8.32 25.95
N ASP A 142 18.52 -9.36 26.78
CA ASP A 142 19.43 -9.53 27.90
C ASP A 142 20.89 -9.76 27.43
N GLU A 143 21.06 -10.42 26.29
CA GLU A 143 22.37 -10.60 25.62
C GLU A 143 22.84 -9.33 24.90
N GLY A 144 22.04 -8.28 24.86
CA GLY A 144 22.39 -7.00 24.22
C GLY A 144 22.24 -6.99 22.70
N HIS A 145 21.50 -7.95 22.11
CA HIS A 145 21.30 -8.12 20.68
C HIS A 145 19.83 -7.99 20.24
N PRO A 146 19.08 -6.94 20.66
CA PRO A 146 17.67 -6.78 20.28
C PRO A 146 17.46 -6.66 18.76
N GLU A 147 18.51 -6.26 18.00
CA GLU A 147 18.47 -6.15 16.54
C GLU A 147 18.28 -7.50 15.82
N ARG A 148 18.56 -8.62 16.48
CA ARG A 148 18.33 -9.96 15.93
C ARG A 148 16.86 -10.39 15.96
N PHE A 149 15.99 -9.57 16.53
CA PHE A 149 14.55 -9.67 16.32
C PHE A 149 14.17 -8.86 15.07
N MET A 150 13.84 -9.56 13.99
CA MET A 150 13.35 -8.99 12.74
C MET A 150 11.81 -9.04 12.69
N PHE A 151 11.20 -7.90 12.43
CA PHE A 151 9.77 -7.77 12.22
C PHE A 151 9.46 -7.35 10.77
N HIS A 152 8.72 -8.18 10.06
CA HIS A 152 8.30 -7.93 8.69
C HIS A 152 6.79 -7.76 8.62
N TYR A 153 6.33 -6.75 7.88
CA TYR A 153 4.89 -6.51 7.76
C TYR A 153 4.49 -6.13 6.35
N GLY A 154 3.27 -6.52 6.00
CA GLY A 154 2.63 -6.08 4.77
C GLY A 154 1.77 -4.84 5.00
N ARG A 155 0.48 -5.02 4.94
CA ARG A 155 -0.50 -3.93 5.00
C ARG A 155 -0.96 -3.63 6.45
N MET A 156 -0.04 -3.60 7.40
CA MET A 156 -0.33 -3.24 8.78
C MET A 156 -0.63 -1.74 8.89
N LYS A 157 -1.78 -1.37 9.40
CA LYS A 157 -2.26 0.01 9.50
C LYS A 157 -2.93 0.30 10.84
N ALA A 158 -3.47 1.52 10.97
CA ALA A 158 -4.23 2.01 12.10
C ALA A 158 -3.50 1.84 13.46
N SER A 159 -4.21 1.45 14.51
CA SER A 159 -3.66 1.29 15.85
C SER A 159 -2.53 0.28 15.92
N SER A 160 -2.66 -0.88 15.25
CA SER A 160 -1.63 -1.92 15.22
C SER A 160 -0.30 -1.37 14.70
N SER A 161 -0.34 -0.64 13.59
CA SER A 161 0.85 -0.02 13.02
C SER A 161 1.53 0.94 14.00
N LYS A 162 0.74 1.77 14.66
CA LYS A 162 1.26 2.77 15.59
C LYS A 162 1.81 2.13 16.86
N ILE A 163 1.08 1.19 17.46
CA ILE A 163 1.50 0.49 18.67
C ILE A 163 2.79 -0.29 18.39
N ILE A 164 2.84 -1.08 17.34
CA ILE A 164 4.00 -1.93 17.06
C ILE A 164 5.21 -1.08 16.66
N LYS A 165 5.08 -0.26 15.62
CA LYS A 165 6.24 0.46 15.04
C LYS A 165 6.71 1.64 15.89
N SER A 166 5.80 2.36 16.55
CA SER A 166 6.18 3.58 17.26
C SER A 166 6.40 3.38 18.77
N TYR A 167 5.90 2.29 19.34
CA TYR A 167 6.01 2.03 20.78
C TYR A 167 6.72 0.71 21.08
N PHE A 168 6.19 -0.43 20.64
CA PHE A 168 6.72 -1.74 21.03
C PHE A 168 8.15 -1.95 20.53
N LEU A 169 8.39 -1.86 19.21
CA LEU A 169 9.72 -2.14 18.63
C LEU A 169 10.80 -1.17 19.16
N PRO A 170 10.56 0.16 19.27
CA PRO A 170 11.51 1.05 19.89
C PRO A 170 11.73 0.78 21.39
N ALA A 171 10.68 0.44 22.16
CA ALA A 171 10.81 0.09 23.58
C ALA A 171 11.58 -1.23 23.77
N TYR A 172 11.41 -2.18 22.87
CA TYR A 172 12.17 -3.42 22.86
C TYR A 172 13.63 -3.17 22.50
N GLY A 173 13.94 -2.25 21.59
CA GLY A 173 15.27 -1.85 21.18
C GLY A 173 15.66 -2.27 19.77
N THR A 174 14.71 -2.73 18.93
CA THR A 174 14.99 -3.10 17.53
C THR A 174 14.44 -2.11 16.53
N LYS A 175 15.20 -1.92 15.45
CA LYS A 175 14.77 -1.30 14.18
C LYS A 175 14.95 -2.23 12.98
N THR A 176 15.17 -3.51 13.20
CA THR A 176 15.21 -4.51 12.12
C THR A 176 13.78 -4.78 11.63
N ILE A 177 13.29 -3.86 10.80
CA ILE A 177 11.90 -3.79 10.34
C ILE A 177 11.89 -3.78 8.83
N GLY A 178 11.19 -4.72 8.20
CA GLY A 178 10.94 -4.75 6.77
C GLY A 178 9.47 -4.59 6.41
N ASN A 179 9.21 -4.18 5.17
CA ASN A 179 7.86 -4.11 4.63
C ASN A 179 7.83 -4.43 3.13
N HIS A 180 6.66 -4.59 2.57
CA HIS A 180 6.44 -4.94 1.16
C HIS A 180 6.61 -3.76 0.19
N THR A 181 6.88 -2.54 0.64
CA THR A 181 6.88 -1.32 -0.19
C THR A 181 7.90 -1.38 -1.33
N ALA A 182 9.06 -2.01 -1.09
CA ALA A 182 10.10 -2.18 -2.12
C ALA A 182 9.59 -2.87 -3.39
N ILE A 183 8.65 -3.80 -3.26
CA ILE A 183 8.06 -4.55 -4.37
C ILE A 183 6.65 -4.04 -4.77
N CYS A 184 6.18 -2.98 -4.15
CA CYS A 184 4.90 -2.34 -4.42
C CYS A 184 5.09 -0.99 -5.12
N GLU A 185 5.28 0.06 -4.37
CA GLU A 185 5.37 1.44 -4.85
C GLU A 185 6.78 2.04 -4.71
N GLY A 186 7.75 1.26 -4.24
CA GLY A 186 9.08 1.78 -3.94
C GLY A 186 9.73 2.51 -5.11
N GLY A 187 9.64 1.97 -6.33
CA GLY A 187 10.15 2.62 -7.53
C GLY A 187 9.47 3.97 -7.82
N LYS A 188 8.14 4.03 -7.68
CA LYS A 188 7.38 5.27 -7.87
C LYS A 188 7.74 6.33 -6.82
N TRP A 189 7.77 5.94 -5.56
CA TRP A 189 8.12 6.87 -4.48
C TRP A 189 9.57 7.35 -4.58
N THR A 190 10.50 6.48 -4.97
CA THR A 190 11.87 6.87 -5.26
C THR A 190 11.95 7.92 -6.37
N ALA A 191 11.21 7.69 -7.47
CA ALA A 191 11.13 8.66 -8.56
C ALA A 191 10.58 10.02 -8.09
N GLN A 192 9.52 9.99 -7.26
CA GLN A 192 8.91 11.20 -6.71
C GLN A 192 9.82 11.95 -5.75
N GLU A 193 10.54 11.24 -4.88
CA GLU A 193 11.54 11.85 -3.99
C GLU A 193 12.69 12.50 -4.75
N LEU A 194 13.15 11.87 -5.84
CA LEU A 194 14.18 12.41 -6.72
C LEU A 194 13.71 13.64 -7.52
N THR A 195 12.42 13.70 -7.86
CA THR A 195 11.88 14.77 -8.71
C THR A 195 11.32 15.92 -7.87
N TRP A 196 10.53 15.61 -6.83
CA TRP A 196 9.76 16.59 -6.05
C TRP A 196 10.24 16.75 -4.61
N GLY A 197 11.13 15.85 -4.11
CA GLY A 197 11.47 15.75 -2.70
C GLY A 197 10.30 15.27 -1.81
N LYS A 198 9.18 14.86 -2.38
CA LYS A 198 7.96 14.40 -1.69
C LYS A 198 7.11 13.54 -2.61
N HIS A 199 6.20 12.77 -2.00
CA HIS A 199 5.23 11.98 -2.75
C HIS A 199 4.08 12.84 -3.29
N TYR A 200 3.80 12.70 -4.58
CA TYR A 200 2.71 13.35 -5.32
C TYR A 200 1.86 12.28 -6.01
N ASP A 201 0.96 11.66 -5.24
CA ASP A 201 0.24 10.44 -5.67
C ASP A 201 -1.24 10.66 -5.98
N VAL A 202 -1.74 11.88 -5.88
CA VAL A 202 -3.16 12.16 -6.12
C VAL A 202 -3.35 12.76 -7.50
N ASN A 203 -4.19 12.11 -8.30
CA ASN A 203 -4.67 12.63 -9.57
C ASN A 203 -6.08 13.18 -9.37
N ASP A 204 -6.30 14.48 -9.58
CA ASP A 204 -7.62 15.11 -9.51
C ASP A 204 -8.42 14.82 -10.80
N VAL A 205 -8.77 13.54 -10.94
CA VAL A 205 -9.38 13.02 -12.17
C VAL A 205 -10.74 13.64 -12.44
N GLU A 206 -11.52 13.93 -11.42
CA GLU A 206 -12.88 14.44 -11.53
C GLU A 206 -12.95 15.76 -12.30
N ARG A 207 -11.90 16.59 -12.19
CA ARG A 207 -11.80 17.88 -12.87
C ARG A 207 -10.96 17.84 -14.14
N SER A 208 -10.32 16.70 -14.47
CA SER A 208 -9.51 16.57 -15.67
C SER A 208 -10.38 16.58 -16.92
N LYS A 209 -9.89 17.23 -17.97
CA LYS A 209 -10.48 17.20 -19.32
C LYS A 209 -9.79 16.19 -20.23
N TYR A 210 -8.60 15.77 -19.88
CA TYR A 210 -7.87 14.75 -20.62
C TYR A 210 -7.04 13.88 -19.67
N ILE A 211 -7.27 12.57 -19.72
CA ILE A 211 -6.68 11.58 -18.84
C ILE A 211 -5.79 10.65 -19.67
N VAL A 212 -4.53 10.55 -19.31
CA VAL A 212 -3.61 9.55 -19.88
C VAL A 212 -3.36 8.48 -18.81
N VAL A 213 -3.55 7.23 -19.14
CA VAL A 213 -3.25 6.10 -18.25
C VAL A 213 -2.03 5.36 -18.80
N MET A 214 -0.99 5.19 -17.96
CA MET A 214 0.25 4.51 -18.34
C MET A 214 0.58 3.45 -17.28
N GLY A 215 0.63 2.18 -17.69
CA GLY A 215 0.99 1.06 -16.81
C GLY A 215 0.14 0.97 -15.53
N SER A 216 -1.13 1.37 -15.61
CA SER A 216 -2.09 1.38 -14.52
C SER A 216 -3.45 0.87 -14.99
N ASN A 217 -4.18 0.20 -14.09
CA ASN A 217 -5.51 -0.32 -14.39
C ASN A 217 -6.53 0.12 -13.34
N PRO A 218 -6.85 1.43 -13.28
CA PRO A 218 -7.66 2.00 -12.19
C PRO A 218 -9.08 1.46 -12.09
N LEU A 219 -9.66 0.89 -13.14
CA LEU A 219 -11.00 0.30 -13.08
C LEU A 219 -11.03 -1.10 -12.47
N GLU A 220 -9.89 -1.81 -12.43
CA GLU A 220 -9.82 -3.18 -11.89
C GLU A 220 -8.91 -3.29 -10.67
N ALA A 221 -7.75 -2.64 -10.69
CA ALA A 221 -6.67 -2.86 -9.74
C ALA A 221 -5.82 -1.61 -9.50
N HIS A 222 -6.28 -0.74 -8.64
CA HIS A 222 -5.55 0.45 -8.20
C HIS A 222 -5.62 0.57 -6.68
N THR A 223 -4.74 1.35 -6.05
CA THR A 223 -4.75 1.57 -4.59
C THR A 223 -6.04 2.19 -4.05
N SER A 224 -6.80 2.84 -4.88
CA SER A 224 -8.14 3.39 -4.56
C SER A 224 -9.11 3.11 -5.71
N HIS A 225 -9.10 1.88 -6.22
CA HIS A 225 -9.77 1.55 -7.48
C HIS A 225 -11.27 1.90 -7.51
N GLU A 226 -12.05 1.67 -6.45
CA GLU A 226 -13.47 2.02 -6.48
C GLU A 226 -13.70 3.55 -6.47
N VAL A 227 -12.79 4.32 -5.86
CA VAL A 227 -12.88 5.78 -5.82
C VAL A 227 -12.45 6.37 -7.15
N ILE A 228 -11.26 6.01 -7.64
CA ILE A 228 -10.71 6.55 -8.88
C ILE A 228 -11.50 6.10 -10.10
N ALA A 229 -11.98 4.85 -10.11
CA ALA A 229 -12.83 4.32 -11.18
C ALA A 229 -14.11 5.14 -11.33
N GLN A 230 -14.78 5.42 -10.22
CA GLN A 230 -15.99 6.24 -10.24
C GLN A 230 -15.72 7.64 -10.77
N ARG A 231 -14.64 8.29 -10.33
CA ARG A 231 -14.27 9.63 -10.79
C ARG A 231 -13.88 9.65 -12.26
N ILE A 232 -13.22 8.60 -12.75
CA ILE A 232 -12.95 8.45 -14.20
C ILE A 232 -14.27 8.38 -14.98
N VAL A 233 -15.21 7.55 -14.54
CA VAL A 233 -16.51 7.40 -15.22
C VAL A 233 -17.26 8.73 -15.24
N GLU A 234 -17.29 9.45 -14.12
CA GLU A 234 -17.94 10.76 -14.01
C GLU A 234 -17.24 11.82 -14.88
N ALA A 235 -15.91 11.89 -14.89
CA ALA A 235 -15.16 12.81 -15.75
C ALA A 235 -15.43 12.52 -17.23
N ARG A 236 -15.47 11.25 -17.62
CA ARG A 236 -15.79 10.83 -18.98
C ARG A 236 -17.24 11.17 -19.38
N ALA A 237 -18.20 10.97 -18.48
CA ALA A 237 -19.59 11.38 -18.70
C ALA A 237 -19.71 12.91 -18.91
N ASN A 238 -18.80 13.68 -18.31
CA ASN A 238 -18.67 15.12 -18.47
C ASN A 238 -17.79 15.55 -19.65
N GLY A 239 -17.44 14.62 -20.57
CA GLY A 239 -16.71 14.89 -21.81
C GLY A 239 -15.19 14.86 -21.72
N ALA A 240 -14.61 14.36 -20.63
CA ALA A 240 -13.16 14.17 -20.56
C ALA A 240 -12.68 13.11 -21.56
N GLY A 241 -11.66 13.43 -22.36
CA GLY A 241 -10.98 12.45 -23.21
C GLY A 241 -10.10 11.52 -22.35
N MET A 242 -9.93 10.27 -22.77
CA MET A 242 -9.09 9.29 -22.07
C MET A 242 -8.36 8.38 -23.05
N VAL A 243 -7.06 8.19 -22.83
CA VAL A 243 -6.25 7.23 -23.57
C VAL A 243 -5.46 6.34 -22.63
N THR A 244 -5.24 5.09 -23.03
CA THR A 244 -4.52 4.12 -22.18
C THR A 244 -3.37 3.48 -22.96
N PHE A 245 -2.17 3.53 -22.38
CA PHE A 245 -1.00 2.75 -22.77
C PHE A 245 -0.91 1.56 -21.80
N ASP A 246 -1.17 0.36 -22.29
CA ASP A 246 -1.16 -0.87 -21.49
C ASP A 246 -0.78 -2.06 -22.39
N VAL A 247 -0.20 -3.08 -21.78
CA VAL A 247 0.25 -4.30 -22.46
C VAL A 247 -0.91 -5.19 -22.92
N ARG A 248 -2.10 -4.99 -22.36
CA ARG A 248 -3.33 -5.74 -22.69
C ARG A 248 -4.54 -4.81 -22.76
N LEU A 249 -5.57 -5.26 -23.46
CA LEU A 249 -6.88 -4.59 -23.44
C LEU A 249 -7.58 -4.91 -22.11
N SER A 250 -7.22 -4.13 -21.08
CA SER A 250 -7.87 -4.19 -19.75
C SER A 250 -9.23 -3.49 -19.76
N ASN A 251 -10.04 -3.65 -18.68
CA ASN A 251 -11.30 -2.89 -18.58
C ASN A 251 -11.07 -1.37 -18.60
N THR A 252 -9.95 -0.89 -18.08
CA THR A 252 -9.56 0.52 -18.21
C THR A 252 -9.30 0.89 -19.66
N ALA A 253 -8.55 0.08 -20.38
CA ALA A 253 -8.26 0.29 -21.80
C ALA A 253 -9.53 0.21 -22.66
N ALA A 254 -10.44 -0.72 -22.36
CA ALA A 254 -11.68 -0.93 -23.10
C ALA A 254 -12.66 0.27 -23.03
N VAL A 255 -12.63 1.07 -21.96
CA VAL A 255 -13.47 2.26 -21.84
C VAL A 255 -12.75 3.55 -22.25
N SER A 256 -11.49 3.48 -22.67
CA SER A 256 -10.73 4.61 -23.20
C SER A 256 -11.15 4.93 -24.64
N ASP A 257 -10.94 6.18 -25.07
CA ASP A 257 -11.17 6.58 -26.46
C ASP A 257 -10.23 5.84 -27.41
N LYS A 258 -8.99 5.57 -26.93
CA LYS A 258 -7.99 4.76 -27.61
C LYS A 258 -7.15 3.97 -26.62
N TRP A 259 -6.78 2.77 -27.01
CA TRP A 259 -5.80 1.94 -26.35
C TRP A 259 -4.61 1.71 -27.28
N TYR A 260 -3.42 1.86 -26.70
CA TYR A 260 -2.16 1.64 -27.41
C TYR A 260 -1.42 0.50 -26.71
N PRO A 261 -1.23 -0.65 -27.36
CA PRO A 261 -0.38 -1.71 -26.83
C PRO A 261 1.07 -1.21 -26.80
N VAL A 262 1.64 -1.16 -25.60
CA VAL A 262 3.01 -0.71 -25.38
C VAL A 262 3.89 -1.89 -24.98
N ARG A 263 5.11 -1.97 -25.50
CA ARG A 263 6.08 -2.97 -25.06
C ARG A 263 6.41 -2.75 -23.58
N PRO A 264 6.43 -3.81 -22.74
CA PRO A 264 6.72 -3.67 -21.31
C PRO A 264 8.04 -2.94 -21.05
N GLY A 265 8.03 -2.00 -20.08
CA GLY A 265 9.21 -1.22 -19.68
C GLY A 265 9.60 -0.08 -20.61
N THR A 266 8.79 0.25 -21.61
CA THR A 266 9.09 1.33 -22.58
C THR A 266 8.22 2.58 -22.42
N ASP A 267 7.46 2.66 -21.33
CA ASP A 267 6.61 3.82 -21.03
C ASP A 267 7.40 5.15 -21.01
N GLY A 268 8.64 5.11 -20.52
CA GLY A 268 9.54 6.26 -20.50
C GLY A 268 9.89 6.77 -21.88
N ALA A 269 10.02 5.88 -22.88
CA ALA A 269 10.29 6.29 -24.27
C ALA A 269 9.08 7.04 -24.85
N VAL A 270 7.87 6.56 -24.60
CA VAL A 270 6.64 7.26 -25.00
C VAL A 270 6.56 8.63 -24.32
N ALA A 271 6.81 8.71 -23.03
CA ALA A 271 6.74 9.96 -22.27
C ALA A 271 7.83 10.97 -22.69
N LEU A 272 9.06 10.51 -23.02
CA LEU A 272 10.13 11.36 -23.59
C LEU A 272 9.71 11.95 -24.93
N ALA A 273 9.14 11.13 -25.81
CA ALA A 273 8.67 11.60 -27.12
C ALA A 273 7.47 12.55 -26.99
N MET A 274 6.57 12.32 -26.03
CA MET A 274 5.52 13.28 -25.71
C MET A 274 6.11 14.61 -25.22
N ALA A 275 7.12 14.57 -24.35
CA ALA A 275 7.81 15.76 -23.87
C ALA A 275 8.53 16.51 -25.01
N HIS A 276 9.19 15.77 -25.92
CA HIS A 276 9.75 16.35 -27.15
C HIS A 276 8.69 17.11 -27.95
N VAL A 277 7.53 16.50 -28.20
CA VAL A 277 6.43 17.16 -28.95
C VAL A 277 5.94 18.42 -28.24
N VAL A 278 5.78 18.38 -26.93
CA VAL A 278 5.35 19.52 -26.11
C VAL A 278 6.37 20.67 -26.22
N MET A 279 7.66 20.36 -26.10
CA MET A 279 8.73 21.36 -26.17
C MET A 279 8.92 21.91 -27.57
N ALA A 280 8.93 21.07 -28.61
CA ALA A 280 9.12 21.47 -30.00
C ALA A 280 7.96 22.33 -30.56
N ASN A 281 6.75 22.15 -30.05
CA ASN A 281 5.57 22.92 -30.46
C ASN A 281 5.24 24.07 -29.49
N GLU A 282 6.11 24.40 -28.53
CA GLU A 282 5.94 25.47 -27.56
C GLU A 282 4.68 25.37 -26.67
N LEU A 283 4.22 24.13 -26.42
CA LEU A 283 3.02 23.82 -25.64
C LEU A 283 3.32 23.68 -24.14
N TYR A 284 4.53 24.00 -23.70
CA TYR A 284 4.99 23.90 -22.31
C TYR A 284 4.59 25.10 -21.44
N ASP A 285 4.54 24.90 -20.12
CA ASP A 285 4.35 25.97 -19.15
C ASP A 285 5.69 26.64 -18.80
N LYS A 286 6.02 27.71 -19.51
CA LYS A 286 7.24 28.48 -19.29
C LYS A 286 7.34 29.04 -17.86
N LYS A 287 6.22 29.43 -17.26
CA LYS A 287 6.20 29.99 -15.91
C LYS A 287 6.55 28.92 -14.87
N PHE A 288 6.00 27.71 -15.04
CA PHE A 288 6.32 26.59 -14.17
C PHE A 288 7.80 26.22 -14.27
N ILE A 289 8.31 26.04 -15.50
CA ILE A 289 9.71 25.66 -15.74
C ILE A 289 10.65 26.68 -15.09
N ASN A 290 10.49 27.95 -15.39
CA ASN A 290 11.38 29.00 -14.88
C ASN A 290 11.33 29.18 -13.35
N LYS A 291 10.22 28.84 -12.71
CA LYS A 291 10.02 29.06 -11.25
C LYS A 291 10.39 27.84 -10.43
N TRP A 292 10.11 26.63 -10.91
CA TRP A 292 10.10 25.42 -10.10
C TRP A 292 11.09 24.36 -10.52
N THR A 293 11.79 24.54 -11.64
CA THR A 293 12.82 23.59 -12.08
C THR A 293 14.23 24.19 -11.96
N ASN A 294 15.22 23.34 -11.97
CA ASN A 294 16.64 23.70 -11.97
C ASN A 294 17.26 23.66 -13.37
N VAL A 295 16.42 23.65 -14.41
CA VAL A 295 16.84 23.66 -15.81
C VAL A 295 16.12 24.77 -16.58
N THR A 296 16.75 25.25 -17.64
CA THR A 296 16.19 26.24 -18.54
C THR A 296 15.35 25.58 -19.64
N VAL A 297 14.47 26.36 -20.26
CA VAL A 297 13.70 25.91 -21.44
C VAL A 297 14.63 25.46 -22.56
N GLN A 298 15.78 26.14 -22.76
CA GLN A 298 16.70 25.78 -23.83
C GLN A 298 17.38 24.44 -23.55
N GLU A 299 17.85 24.21 -22.34
CA GLU A 299 18.45 22.93 -21.95
C GLU A 299 17.45 21.78 -22.12
N LEU A 300 16.18 21.99 -21.80
CA LEU A 300 15.13 20.99 -22.04
C LEU A 300 14.90 20.74 -23.53
N LYS A 301 14.87 21.79 -24.35
CA LYS A 301 14.74 21.64 -25.81
C LYS A 301 15.91 20.85 -26.41
N ASP A 302 17.13 21.20 -26.01
CA ASP A 302 18.36 20.55 -26.51
C ASP A 302 18.43 19.08 -26.08
N HIS A 303 18.11 18.80 -24.81
CA HIS A 303 18.11 17.44 -24.28
C HIS A 303 17.05 16.57 -24.97
N LEU A 304 15.83 17.09 -25.16
CA LEU A 304 14.70 16.35 -25.69
C LEU A 304 14.71 16.24 -27.23
N ALA A 305 15.54 17.00 -27.94
CA ALA A 305 15.57 17.04 -29.40
C ALA A 305 15.72 15.65 -30.04
N ARG A 306 16.51 14.77 -29.45
CA ARG A 306 16.79 13.42 -29.97
C ARG A 306 15.67 12.40 -29.73
N TYR A 307 14.73 12.66 -28.82
CA TYR A 307 13.70 11.73 -28.43
C TYR A 307 12.43 11.94 -29.27
N THR A 308 12.56 11.78 -30.58
CA THR A 308 11.43 12.00 -31.51
C THR A 308 10.36 10.92 -31.38
N PRO A 309 9.12 11.15 -31.79
CA PRO A 309 8.08 10.12 -31.83
C PRO A 309 8.48 8.88 -32.66
N GLU A 310 9.24 9.02 -33.73
CA GLU A 310 9.76 7.92 -34.55
C GLU A 310 10.76 7.07 -33.76
N TRP A 311 11.65 7.71 -32.99
CA TRP A 311 12.54 7.00 -32.09
C TRP A 311 11.75 6.17 -31.06
N ALA A 312 10.70 6.75 -30.46
CA ALA A 312 9.87 6.06 -29.49
C ALA A 312 9.02 4.95 -30.10
N GLU A 313 8.53 5.10 -31.35
CA GLU A 313 7.82 4.05 -32.09
C GLU A 313 8.69 2.80 -32.25
N GLY A 314 9.95 2.95 -32.65
CA GLY A 314 10.90 1.84 -32.76
C GLY A 314 11.10 1.07 -31.44
N ILE A 315 11.04 1.74 -30.31
CA ILE A 315 11.22 1.16 -28.98
C ILE A 315 9.92 0.57 -28.44
N SER A 316 8.85 1.37 -28.44
CA SER A 316 7.59 1.05 -27.74
C SER A 316 6.60 0.27 -28.59
N GLY A 317 6.68 0.38 -29.92
CA GLY A 317 5.69 -0.13 -30.84
C GLY A 317 4.44 0.77 -30.99
N VAL A 318 4.39 1.90 -30.29
CA VAL A 318 3.29 2.86 -30.43
C VAL A 318 3.57 3.78 -31.65
N PRO A 319 2.64 3.92 -32.59
CA PRO A 319 2.86 4.73 -33.80
C PRO A 319 3.22 6.19 -33.48
N ALA A 320 4.22 6.73 -34.14
CA ALA A 320 4.70 8.11 -33.96
C ALA A 320 3.61 9.17 -34.11
N SER A 321 2.70 8.96 -35.11
CA SER A 321 1.54 9.82 -35.29
C SER A 321 0.61 9.87 -34.07
N GLU A 322 0.40 8.74 -33.42
CA GLU A 322 -0.43 8.62 -32.23
C GLU A 322 0.24 9.27 -31.02
N ILE A 323 1.55 9.07 -30.83
CA ILE A 323 2.33 9.75 -29.80
C ILE A 323 2.19 11.27 -29.92
N ARG A 324 2.31 11.80 -31.17
CA ARG A 324 2.10 13.24 -31.44
C ARG A 324 0.69 13.70 -31.12
N ALA A 325 -0.31 12.94 -31.50
CA ALA A 325 -1.71 13.29 -31.23
C ALA A 325 -2.01 13.34 -29.72
N VAL A 326 -1.56 12.32 -28.98
CA VAL A 326 -1.74 12.26 -27.51
C VAL A 326 -0.97 13.38 -26.82
N ALA A 327 0.27 13.65 -27.21
CA ALA A 327 1.08 14.71 -26.61
C ALA A 327 0.44 16.09 -26.79
N ARG A 328 -0.04 16.41 -27.99
CA ARG A 328 -0.77 17.66 -28.27
C ARG A 328 -2.07 17.76 -27.47
N ALA A 329 -2.87 16.67 -27.45
CA ALA A 329 -4.11 16.64 -26.67
C ALA A 329 -3.85 16.84 -25.17
N TYR A 330 -2.83 16.17 -24.63
CA TYR A 330 -2.42 16.30 -23.23
C TYR A 330 -1.99 17.72 -22.85
N ALA A 331 -1.25 18.39 -23.74
CA ALA A 331 -0.78 19.75 -23.50
C ALA A 331 -1.83 20.84 -23.71
N THR A 332 -2.85 20.59 -24.55
CA THR A 332 -3.85 21.60 -24.93
C THR A 332 -5.22 21.43 -24.29
N LYS A 333 -5.67 20.19 -24.06
CA LYS A 333 -6.97 19.93 -23.39
C LYS A 333 -6.81 19.98 -21.87
N LYS A 334 -6.61 21.19 -21.37
CA LYS A 334 -6.36 21.45 -19.93
C LYS A 334 -7.65 21.60 -19.11
N PRO A 335 -7.62 21.20 -17.81
CA PRO A 335 -6.55 20.50 -17.12
C PRO A 335 -6.44 19.03 -17.55
N SER A 336 -5.23 18.49 -17.44
CA SER A 336 -4.95 17.10 -17.81
C SER A 336 -4.08 16.40 -16.76
N THR A 337 -4.16 15.07 -16.68
CA THR A 337 -3.41 14.28 -15.71
C THR A 337 -2.91 12.96 -16.31
N ILE A 338 -1.81 12.42 -15.75
CA ILE A 338 -1.31 11.09 -16.10
C ILE A 338 -1.46 10.17 -14.87
N ILE A 339 -2.20 9.08 -15.04
CA ILE A 339 -2.32 8.03 -14.02
C ILE A 339 -1.27 6.97 -14.32
N SER A 340 -0.12 7.03 -13.65
CA SER A 340 0.93 6.04 -13.72
C SER A 340 0.93 5.18 -12.47
N TYR A 341 1.27 3.88 -12.59
CA TYR A 341 1.37 3.01 -11.43
C TYR A 341 2.33 1.84 -11.66
N ARG A 342 2.02 0.71 -11.08
CA ARG A 342 2.89 -0.47 -10.95
C ARG A 342 3.45 -0.97 -12.29
N GLY A 343 2.70 -0.91 -13.38
CA GLY A 343 3.15 -1.33 -14.71
C GLY A 343 4.32 -0.53 -15.23
N VAL A 344 4.41 0.76 -14.87
CA VAL A 344 5.55 1.63 -15.22
C VAL A 344 6.79 1.29 -14.41
N VAL A 345 6.63 1.08 -13.09
CA VAL A 345 7.77 1.03 -12.14
C VAL A 345 8.28 -0.37 -11.84
N ALA A 346 7.58 -1.42 -12.26
CA ALA A 346 7.97 -2.80 -11.99
C ALA A 346 9.00 -3.37 -13.00
N HIS A 347 9.90 -2.54 -13.46
CA HIS A 347 10.96 -2.86 -14.41
C HIS A 347 12.32 -2.37 -13.89
N TYR A 348 13.43 -2.84 -14.46
CA TYR A 348 14.78 -2.40 -14.10
C TYR A 348 14.96 -0.87 -14.25
N ASN A 349 14.34 -0.29 -15.26
CA ASN A 349 14.32 1.15 -15.55
C ASN A 349 13.07 1.86 -14.97
N GLY A 350 12.35 1.23 -14.05
CA GLY A 350 11.04 1.72 -13.59
C GLY A 350 11.10 3.07 -12.88
N VAL A 351 12.16 3.33 -12.11
CA VAL A 351 12.38 4.64 -11.47
C VAL A 351 12.52 5.73 -12.52
N GLU A 352 13.31 5.49 -13.56
CA GLU A 352 13.52 6.46 -14.62
C GLU A 352 12.27 6.67 -15.47
N ASN A 353 11.54 5.60 -15.80
CA ASN A 353 10.25 5.72 -16.52
C ASN A 353 9.29 6.64 -15.77
N GLU A 354 9.13 6.47 -14.46
CA GLU A 354 8.24 7.32 -13.66
C GLU A 354 8.76 8.76 -13.53
N ARG A 355 10.07 8.96 -13.41
CA ARG A 355 10.68 10.31 -13.40
C ARG A 355 10.40 11.08 -14.68
N ILE A 356 10.51 10.40 -15.83
CA ILE A 356 10.23 10.98 -17.14
C ILE A 356 8.75 11.38 -17.25
N ILE A 357 7.82 10.55 -16.77
CA ILE A 357 6.40 10.89 -16.72
C ILE A 357 6.18 12.14 -15.87
N GLN A 358 6.80 12.21 -14.70
CA GLN A 358 6.69 13.37 -13.81
C GLN A 358 7.31 14.64 -14.42
N MET A 359 8.41 14.51 -15.15
CA MET A 359 8.99 15.61 -15.92
C MET A 359 8.01 16.11 -16.99
N LEU A 360 7.34 15.23 -17.71
CA LEU A 360 6.32 15.60 -18.69
C LEU A 360 5.16 16.35 -18.04
N GLU A 361 4.70 15.92 -16.87
CA GLU A 361 3.65 16.62 -16.12
C GLU A 361 4.10 18.03 -15.67
N ALA A 362 5.35 18.16 -15.24
CA ALA A 362 5.95 19.45 -14.88
C ALA A 362 6.07 20.38 -16.09
N ILE A 363 6.62 19.90 -17.21
CA ILE A 363 6.76 20.66 -18.45
C ILE A 363 5.40 21.15 -18.93
N ALA A 364 4.38 20.30 -18.83
CA ALA A 364 3.02 20.66 -19.21
C ALA A 364 2.29 21.54 -18.18
N GLY A 365 2.85 21.82 -16.99
CA GLY A 365 2.23 22.63 -15.95
C GLY A 365 1.00 22.01 -15.31
N ASN A 366 1.02 20.69 -15.10
CA ASN A 366 -0.11 19.93 -14.54
C ASN A 366 0.10 19.55 -13.05
N ILE A 367 1.05 20.19 -12.37
CA ILE A 367 1.35 19.95 -10.95
C ILE A 367 0.69 21.01 -10.08
N ASP A 368 0.04 20.56 -9.00
CA ASP A 368 -0.68 21.40 -8.03
C ASP A 368 -1.72 22.33 -8.65
N VAL A 369 -2.34 21.89 -9.74
CA VAL A 369 -3.48 22.57 -10.37
C VAL A 369 -4.73 21.69 -10.27
N PRO A 370 -5.94 22.27 -10.14
CA PRO A 370 -7.19 21.51 -10.21
C PRO A 370 -7.27 20.71 -11.52
N GLY A 371 -7.58 19.43 -11.41
CA GLY A 371 -7.61 18.49 -12.55
C GLY A 371 -6.25 17.92 -12.97
N GLY A 372 -5.17 18.30 -12.27
CA GLY A 372 -3.82 17.77 -12.48
C GLY A 372 -3.40 16.77 -11.40
N ARG A 373 -2.09 16.70 -11.14
CA ARG A 373 -1.49 15.87 -10.08
C ARG A 373 -1.18 16.72 -8.86
N THR A 374 -1.48 16.21 -7.68
CA THR A 374 -1.19 16.86 -6.39
C THR A 374 -0.74 15.86 -5.34
N ARG A 375 -0.39 16.35 -4.18
CA ARG A 375 -0.02 15.50 -3.04
C ARG A 375 -1.21 15.15 -2.17
N ALA A 376 -1.17 13.97 -1.57
CA ALA A 376 -2.11 13.60 -0.53
C ALA A 376 -1.93 14.47 0.72
N VAL A 377 -3.02 14.97 1.29
CA VAL A 377 -3.05 15.69 2.56
C VAL A 377 -3.77 14.81 3.57
N GLY A 378 -3.04 14.35 4.58
CA GLY A 378 -3.61 13.54 5.68
C GLY A 378 -3.84 14.36 6.94
N PRO A 379 -4.71 13.89 7.86
CA PRO A 379 -4.93 14.52 9.15
C PRO A 379 -3.66 14.45 10.01
N LYS A 380 -3.45 15.50 10.80
CA LYS A 380 -2.39 15.54 11.79
C LYS A 380 -2.88 14.95 13.11
N TRP A 381 -2.49 13.72 13.41
CA TRP A 381 -2.81 13.06 14.67
C TRP A 381 -1.85 13.49 15.78
N LYS A 382 -2.38 13.88 16.93
CA LYS A 382 -1.59 14.04 18.14
C LYS A 382 -1.31 12.67 18.77
N ASN A 383 -0.08 12.45 19.20
CA ASN A 383 0.24 11.24 19.95
C ASN A 383 -0.33 11.34 21.36
N SER A 384 -1.13 10.37 21.78
CA SER A 384 -1.71 10.32 23.12
C SER A 384 -0.67 9.94 24.20
N TYR A 385 0.40 9.25 23.79
CA TYR A 385 1.48 8.80 24.67
C TYR A 385 2.84 9.30 24.19
N LYS A 386 3.75 9.50 25.13
CA LYS A 386 5.15 9.78 24.80
C LYS A 386 5.78 8.53 24.16
N LYS A 387 6.45 8.73 23.03
CA LYS A 387 7.21 7.65 22.41
C LYS A 387 8.35 7.21 23.33
N PRO A 388 8.66 5.92 23.40
CA PRO A 388 9.80 5.42 24.16
C PRO A 388 11.09 6.10 23.70
N LYS A 389 11.89 6.51 24.66
CA LYS A 389 13.25 7.01 24.41
C LYS A 389 14.23 5.87 24.71
N GLY A 390 15.04 5.47 23.74
CA GLY A 390 16.02 4.40 23.93
C GLY A 390 16.92 4.27 22.72
N LYS A 391 18.09 3.67 22.93
CA LYS A 391 18.95 3.28 21.81
C LYS A 391 18.32 2.08 21.12
N VAL A 392 18.20 2.17 19.80
CA VAL A 392 17.67 1.09 18.98
C VAL A 392 18.78 0.62 18.03
N LYS A 393 18.86 -0.68 17.84
CA LYS A 393 19.80 -1.32 16.93
C LYS A 393 19.07 -1.92 15.74
N LYS A 394 19.76 -2.11 14.62
CA LYS A 394 19.20 -2.81 13.45
C LYS A 394 20.28 -3.67 12.77
N LEU A 395 19.85 -4.79 12.21
CA LEU A 395 20.64 -5.53 11.24
C LEU A 395 20.63 -4.78 9.90
N LYS A 396 21.73 -4.87 9.17
CA LYS A 396 21.87 -4.19 7.88
C LYS A 396 21.26 -4.96 6.70
N ILE A 397 20.64 -6.10 6.97
CA ILE A 397 20.00 -6.94 5.96
C ILE A 397 18.83 -6.27 5.21
N LEU A 398 18.33 -5.16 5.73
CA LEU A 398 17.26 -4.38 5.12
C LEU A 398 17.76 -3.06 4.50
N ASP A 399 19.07 -2.79 4.58
CA ASP A 399 19.68 -1.60 4.02
C ASP A 399 20.30 -1.91 2.66
N GLY A 400 19.84 -1.25 1.63
CA GLY A 400 20.47 -1.28 0.32
C GLY A 400 21.79 -0.47 0.34
N LYS A 401 22.90 -1.09 0.74
CA LYS A 401 24.17 -0.38 0.93
C LYS A 401 24.76 0.26 -0.32
N GLU A 402 24.40 -0.22 -1.49
CA GLU A 402 25.03 0.17 -2.76
C GLU A 402 24.06 0.88 -3.71
N ILE A 403 22.90 1.32 -3.21
CA ILE A 403 21.88 1.93 -4.06
C ILE A 403 22.07 3.44 -4.04
N ALA A 404 22.31 4.02 -5.21
CA ALA A 404 22.49 5.47 -5.40
C ALA A 404 21.22 6.31 -5.15
N TYR A 405 20.08 5.67 -4.92
CA TYR A 405 18.78 6.30 -4.77
C TYR A 405 18.19 6.12 -3.38
N PRO A 406 17.35 7.07 -2.90
CA PRO A 406 16.56 6.86 -1.70
C PRO A 406 15.67 5.62 -1.86
N THR A 407 15.72 4.70 -0.90
CA THR A 407 14.97 3.44 -0.96
C THR A 407 14.13 3.22 0.27
N HIS A 408 13.00 2.56 0.07
CA HIS A 408 12.09 2.10 1.13
C HIS A 408 12.34 0.63 1.46
N HIS A 409 13.46 0.26 2.01
CA HIS A 409 13.85 -1.10 2.33
C HIS A 409 14.00 -2.03 1.10
N VAL A 410 14.95 -2.94 1.15
CA VAL A 410 15.19 -3.95 0.10
C VAL A 410 14.62 -5.32 0.48
N SER A 411 13.38 -5.35 0.93
CA SER A 411 12.72 -6.55 1.45
C SER A 411 12.76 -7.75 0.49
N HIS A 412 12.80 -7.50 -0.82
CA HIS A 412 12.94 -8.53 -1.85
C HIS A 412 14.29 -9.24 -1.85
N GLN A 413 15.31 -8.68 -1.18
CA GLN A 413 16.64 -9.28 -1.07
C GLN A 413 16.92 -9.85 0.32
N VAL A 414 15.98 -9.76 1.26
CA VAL A 414 16.22 -10.07 2.67
C VAL A 414 16.69 -11.52 2.87
N PHE A 415 16.09 -12.48 2.17
CA PHE A 415 16.46 -13.89 2.32
C PHE A 415 17.83 -14.21 1.73
N LYS A 416 18.17 -13.60 0.59
CA LYS A 416 19.51 -13.68 0.02
C LYS A 416 20.57 -13.12 0.98
N MET A 417 20.29 -11.99 1.62
CA MET A 417 21.20 -11.38 2.61
C MET A 417 21.31 -12.23 3.89
N ILE A 418 20.23 -12.87 4.33
CA ILE A 418 20.26 -13.80 5.47
C ILE A 418 21.12 -15.03 5.13
N LYS A 419 20.97 -15.57 3.92
CA LYS A 419 21.75 -16.70 3.44
C LYS A 419 23.25 -16.36 3.38
N ASP A 420 23.59 -15.23 2.79
CA ASP A 420 24.96 -14.70 2.76
C ASP A 420 25.52 -14.45 4.16
N GLY A 421 24.74 -13.86 5.06
CA GLY A 421 25.12 -13.63 6.46
C GLY A 421 26.08 -12.46 6.72
N SER A 422 26.59 -11.80 5.69
CA SER A 422 27.56 -10.67 5.80
C SER A 422 26.99 -9.47 6.58
N ASN A 423 25.67 -9.30 6.57
CA ASN A 423 24.95 -8.23 7.26
C ASN A 423 24.29 -8.67 8.59
N GLY A 424 24.65 -9.86 9.08
CA GLY A 424 24.06 -10.50 10.24
C GLY A 424 22.80 -11.28 9.91
N ARG A 425 22.33 -12.08 10.87
CA ARG A 425 21.13 -12.93 10.74
C ARG A 425 20.16 -12.65 11.87
N PRO A 426 18.83 -12.71 11.62
CA PRO A 426 17.85 -12.69 12.68
C PRO A 426 17.86 -14.05 13.43
N GLU A 427 17.70 -14.02 14.73
CA GLU A 427 17.43 -15.22 15.54
C GLU A 427 15.94 -15.45 15.74
N VAL A 428 15.17 -14.35 15.74
CA VAL A 428 13.72 -14.39 15.77
C VAL A 428 13.18 -13.60 14.59
N TYR A 429 12.40 -14.22 13.75
CA TYR A 429 11.74 -13.58 12.63
C TYR A 429 10.23 -13.68 12.76
N MET A 430 9.58 -12.52 12.79
CA MET A 430 8.13 -12.39 12.84
C MET A 430 7.60 -11.71 11.60
N TRP A 431 6.54 -12.24 11.00
CA TRP A 431 5.77 -11.52 9.97
C TRP A 431 4.31 -11.39 10.31
N TYR A 432 3.73 -10.30 9.88
CA TYR A 432 2.34 -9.92 10.13
C TYR A 432 1.72 -9.25 8.90
N CYS A 433 0.55 -9.71 8.48
CA CYS A 433 -0.10 -9.23 7.25
C CYS A 433 0.83 -9.30 6.02
N TYR A 434 1.70 -10.30 5.95
CA TYR A 434 2.76 -10.40 4.95
C TYR A 434 3.01 -11.84 4.58
N GLN A 435 3.25 -12.09 3.30
CA GLN A 435 3.57 -13.43 2.79
C GLN A 435 4.96 -13.41 2.13
N PRO A 436 6.03 -13.48 2.92
CA PRO A 436 7.40 -13.24 2.44
C PRO A 436 7.85 -14.21 1.35
N VAL A 437 7.34 -15.43 1.31
CA VAL A 437 7.75 -16.45 0.34
C VAL A 437 7.42 -16.02 -1.09
N TYR A 438 6.17 -15.64 -1.37
CA TYR A 438 5.72 -15.38 -2.73
C TYR A 438 5.78 -13.90 -3.13
N VAL A 439 5.77 -13.00 -2.16
CA VAL A 439 5.74 -11.56 -2.45
C VAL A 439 7.10 -11.02 -2.87
N ASN A 440 8.19 -11.61 -2.37
CA ASN A 440 9.56 -11.12 -2.61
C ASN A 440 10.21 -11.61 -3.92
N GLY A 441 9.57 -12.51 -4.67
CA GLY A 441 10.22 -13.20 -5.78
C GLY A 441 11.21 -14.28 -5.28
N GLU A 442 11.88 -14.99 -6.17
CA GLU A 442 12.85 -16.07 -5.85
C GLU A 442 12.31 -17.07 -4.81
N VAL A 443 11.10 -17.57 -5.08
CA VAL A 443 10.27 -18.34 -4.15
C VAL A 443 11.01 -19.51 -3.51
N GLN A 444 11.77 -20.27 -4.32
CA GLN A 444 12.47 -21.45 -3.81
C GLN A 444 13.58 -21.09 -2.81
N GLU A 445 14.35 -20.03 -3.09
CA GLU A 445 15.38 -19.57 -2.16
C GLU A 445 14.76 -19.07 -0.84
N ASN A 446 13.63 -18.37 -0.92
CA ASN A 446 12.90 -17.92 0.26
C ASN A 446 12.43 -19.10 1.13
N ILE A 447 11.92 -20.16 0.50
CA ILE A 447 11.51 -21.40 1.18
C ILE A 447 12.71 -22.08 1.84
N ASP A 448 13.82 -22.21 1.12
CA ASP A 448 15.01 -22.88 1.61
C ASP A 448 15.60 -22.16 2.83
N VAL A 449 15.70 -20.83 2.76
CA VAL A 449 16.18 -20.02 3.88
C VAL A 449 15.23 -20.09 5.09
N LEU A 450 13.92 -20.07 4.88
CA LEU A 450 12.96 -20.22 5.97
C LEU A 450 12.95 -21.60 6.59
N LYS A 451 13.24 -22.65 5.82
CA LYS A 451 13.35 -24.02 6.34
C LYS A 451 14.64 -24.29 7.12
N ASP A 452 15.69 -23.53 6.86
CA ASP A 452 16.98 -23.73 7.52
C ASP A 452 17.00 -23.04 8.91
N GLU A 453 16.81 -23.83 9.95
CA GLU A 453 16.84 -23.36 11.34
C GLU A 453 18.22 -22.86 11.80
N LYS A 454 19.30 -23.12 11.04
CA LYS A 454 20.63 -22.54 11.30
C LYS A 454 20.71 -21.09 10.81
N LEU A 455 19.96 -20.75 9.77
CA LEU A 455 19.89 -19.38 9.24
C LEU A 455 18.94 -18.51 10.04
N ILE A 456 17.77 -19.06 10.41
CA ILE A 456 16.76 -18.37 11.23
C ILE A 456 16.27 -19.35 12.31
N PRO A 457 16.82 -19.31 13.52
CA PRO A 457 16.51 -20.27 14.58
C PRO A 457 15.03 -20.34 14.99
N PHE A 458 14.30 -19.21 14.91
CA PHE A 458 12.90 -19.20 15.29
C PHE A 458 12.08 -18.25 14.42
N THR A 459 10.94 -18.75 13.95
CA THR A 459 10.01 -18.00 13.11
C THR A 459 8.61 -17.99 13.70
N MET A 460 7.89 -16.89 13.52
CA MET A 460 6.50 -16.80 13.90
C MET A 460 5.68 -15.94 12.94
N ALA A 461 4.44 -16.36 12.72
CA ALA A 461 3.47 -15.66 11.91
C ALA A 461 2.27 -15.22 12.75
N VAL A 462 1.68 -14.09 12.39
CA VAL A 462 0.34 -13.70 12.84
C VAL A 462 -0.53 -13.61 11.60
N ASP A 463 -1.53 -14.48 11.50
CA ASP A 463 -2.34 -14.62 10.31
C ASP A 463 -3.79 -15.04 10.66
N VAL A 464 -4.72 -14.78 9.75
CA VAL A 464 -6.12 -15.19 9.89
C VAL A 464 -6.39 -16.58 9.31
N ALA A 465 -5.57 -17.02 8.35
CA ALA A 465 -5.66 -18.30 7.68
C ALA A 465 -4.26 -18.88 7.43
N MET A 466 -4.18 -20.17 7.18
CA MET A 466 -2.92 -20.84 6.86
C MET A 466 -2.49 -20.46 5.44
N SER A 467 -1.48 -19.60 5.34
CA SER A 467 -0.83 -19.29 4.08
C SER A 467 0.42 -20.15 3.88
N GLU A 468 0.95 -20.21 2.66
CA GLU A 468 2.17 -20.96 2.33
C GLU A 468 3.37 -20.43 3.13
N SER A 469 3.41 -19.14 3.42
CA SER A 469 4.44 -18.58 4.29
C SER A 469 4.20 -18.95 5.75
N SER A 470 2.95 -18.85 6.23
CA SER A 470 2.60 -19.20 7.62
C SER A 470 2.85 -20.68 7.91
N ALA A 471 2.70 -21.55 6.89
CA ALA A 471 3.03 -22.97 6.98
C ALA A 471 4.53 -23.26 7.25
N LEU A 472 5.41 -22.28 7.10
CA LEU A 472 6.85 -22.38 7.40
C LEU A 472 7.22 -21.76 8.76
N ALA A 473 6.25 -21.33 9.55
CA ALA A 473 6.49 -20.79 10.90
C ALA A 473 6.66 -21.89 11.96
N ASP A 474 7.33 -21.58 13.06
CA ASP A 474 7.40 -22.45 14.24
C ASP A 474 6.17 -22.28 15.12
N ILE A 475 5.69 -21.03 15.23
CA ILE A 475 4.43 -20.69 15.92
C ILE A 475 3.59 -19.81 15.02
N ILE A 476 2.29 -20.09 14.96
CA ILE A 476 1.29 -19.22 14.34
C ILE A 476 0.33 -18.73 15.42
N LEU A 477 0.14 -17.41 15.45
CA LEU A 477 -0.86 -16.76 16.28
C LEU A 477 -2.06 -16.36 15.43
N PRO A 478 -3.29 -16.64 15.88
CA PRO A 478 -4.49 -16.18 15.17
C PRO A 478 -4.63 -14.67 15.24
N ASP A 479 -4.99 -14.05 14.12
CA ASP A 479 -5.39 -12.64 14.09
C ASP A 479 -6.91 -12.49 14.02
N ALA A 480 -7.42 -11.38 14.54
CA ALA A 480 -8.80 -10.97 14.34
C ALA A 480 -8.97 -10.30 12.98
N THR A 481 -10.06 -10.61 12.28
CA THR A 481 -10.42 -9.84 11.09
C THR A 481 -10.74 -8.40 11.46
N TYR A 482 -10.70 -7.49 10.49
CA TYR A 482 -11.07 -6.09 10.72
C TYR A 482 -12.56 -5.91 11.12
N LEU A 483 -13.39 -6.93 10.96
CA LEU A 483 -14.80 -6.95 11.35
C LEU A 483 -15.02 -7.41 12.81
N GLU A 484 -13.98 -7.89 13.48
CA GLU A 484 -14.03 -8.44 14.85
C GLU A 484 -13.30 -7.58 15.87
N ARG A 485 -12.67 -6.47 15.46
CA ARG A 485 -11.89 -5.62 16.33
C ARG A 485 -12.33 -4.17 16.29
N TRP A 486 -12.10 -3.46 17.38
CA TRP A 486 -12.18 -2.02 17.42
C TRP A 486 -10.87 -1.43 16.88
N ASP A 487 -10.99 -0.56 15.89
CA ASP A 487 -9.84 0.12 15.32
C ASP A 487 -10.27 1.49 14.76
N TRP A 488 -9.31 2.30 14.37
CA TRP A 488 -9.55 3.54 13.66
C TRP A 488 -8.79 3.53 12.33
N GLU A 489 -9.30 4.22 11.35
CA GLU A 489 -8.65 4.32 10.05
C GLU A 489 -8.63 5.75 9.54
N ASP A 490 -7.49 6.10 8.99
CA ASP A 490 -7.28 7.31 8.23
C ASP A 490 -7.81 7.10 6.80
N MET A 491 -8.91 7.75 6.49
CA MET A 491 -9.60 7.65 5.20
C MET A 491 -9.10 8.69 4.20
N VAL A 492 -8.17 9.53 4.60
CA VAL A 492 -7.66 10.65 3.81
C VAL A 492 -6.37 10.25 3.14
N SER A 493 -6.34 9.97 1.91
CA SER A 493 -5.09 9.91 1.14
C SER A 493 -5.28 9.87 -0.36
N TYR A 494 -6.50 10.01 -0.84
CA TYR A 494 -6.77 9.93 -2.28
C TYR A 494 -8.02 10.75 -2.70
N ASP A 495 -8.32 11.80 -1.95
CA ASP A 495 -9.42 12.73 -2.28
C ASP A 495 -8.90 14.03 -2.85
#